data_7a1b2ffe7921bef96b4e9e8227ed0dfe
#
_entry.id   7a1b2ffe7921bef96b4e9e8227ed0dfe
#
_cell.length_a   1.000
_cell.length_b   1.000
_cell.length_c   1.000
_cell.angle_alpha   90.00
_cell.angle_beta   90.00
_cell.angle_gamma   90.00
#
_symmetry.space_group_name_H-M   'P 1'
#
loop_
_entity.id
_entity.type
_entity.pdbx_description
1 polymer ?
#
loop_
_entity_poly.entity_id
_entity_poly.type
_entity_poly.pdbx_seq_one_letter_code
_entity_poly.pdbx_strand_id
1 'polypeptide(L)'
;MSSENGIKINKNQRRWHKYGKLIIGLAIAAAAAIVAICVGVSVAGGKKDQHTADAGTTESASQPVTDENGNAVESESSSEATAEGTLALSGEPSKEEFTQADAFKNSVFMGDVFVNELSKYGLIDEYYIWSSNYFTTDKADEYVSDVAELKPEKVFLMFGFDDSASRKAGETVGLYEKLIKDLKEALPETKVYMISELPVSKEFDEEEGEITQAVLDEVNTGMEKKASELGVTYIDAASVFKSGDNIGADYTSDGYHIKEEYYPFVLNGIAKLIK
;
A
#
# COMPACT_ATOMS: atom_id res chain seq x y z
N MET A 1 16.93 -40.77 8.51
CA MET A 1 15.52 -40.81 8.10
C MET A 1 15.02 -39.39 8.11
N SER A 2 15.09 -38.74 6.97
CA SER A 2 14.63 -37.36 6.76
C SER A 2 13.15 -37.42 6.40
N SER A 3 12.28 -36.80 7.20
CA SER A 3 10.89 -36.62 6.85
C SER A 3 10.75 -35.38 5.96
N GLU A 4 10.63 -35.58 4.66
CA GLU A 4 10.17 -34.57 3.71
C GLU A 4 8.68 -34.33 3.94
N ASN A 5 8.35 -33.30 4.70
CA ASN A 5 7.00 -32.73 4.71
C ASN A 5 6.84 -31.76 3.53
N GLY A 6 6.71 -32.31 2.34
CA GLY A 6 6.33 -31.55 1.15
C GLY A 6 4.84 -31.15 1.26
N ILE A 7 4.58 -29.85 1.41
CA ILE A 7 3.25 -29.27 1.34
C ILE A 7 2.67 -29.59 -0.04
N LYS A 8 1.55 -30.35 -0.09
CA LYS A 8 0.86 -30.68 -1.34
C LYS A 8 0.12 -29.45 -1.86
N ILE A 9 0.67 -28.79 -2.86
CA ILE A 9 0.04 -27.66 -3.54
C ILE A 9 -1.26 -28.13 -4.21
N ASN A 10 -2.38 -27.48 -3.88
CA ASN A 10 -3.69 -27.74 -4.47
C ASN A 10 -3.67 -27.49 -6.00
N LYS A 11 -4.31 -28.40 -6.77
CA LYS A 11 -4.37 -28.31 -8.25
C LYS A 11 -5.00 -27.00 -8.76
N ASN A 12 -5.87 -26.34 -7.98
CA ASN A 12 -6.51 -25.09 -8.35
C ASN A 12 -5.56 -23.89 -8.28
N GLN A 13 -4.66 -23.84 -7.28
CA GLN A 13 -3.61 -22.84 -7.16
C GLN A 13 -2.62 -22.91 -8.33
N ARG A 14 -2.24 -24.10 -8.76
CA ARG A 14 -1.40 -24.28 -9.97
C ARG A 14 -2.10 -23.80 -11.26
N ARG A 15 -3.43 -23.91 -11.35
CA ARG A 15 -4.20 -23.43 -12.49
C ARG A 15 -4.27 -21.91 -12.50
N TRP A 16 -4.43 -21.26 -11.35
CA TRP A 16 -4.46 -19.79 -11.26
C TRP A 16 -3.12 -19.17 -11.65
N HIS A 17 -2.00 -19.66 -11.10
CA HIS A 17 -0.65 -19.19 -11.48
C HIS A 17 -0.33 -19.39 -12.97
N LYS A 18 -0.88 -20.44 -13.59
CA LYS A 18 -0.66 -20.73 -15.00
C LYS A 18 -1.58 -19.99 -15.96
N TYR A 19 -2.82 -19.71 -15.57
CA TYR A 19 -3.84 -19.13 -16.44
C TYR A 19 -4.26 -17.72 -16.04
N GLY A 20 -4.05 -17.30 -14.81
CA GLY A 20 -4.35 -15.93 -14.34
C GLY A 20 -3.55 -14.89 -15.13
N LYS A 21 -2.25 -15.11 -15.35
CA LYS A 21 -1.41 -14.24 -16.20
C LYS A 21 -1.89 -14.16 -17.66
N LEU A 22 -2.51 -15.23 -18.17
CA LEU A 22 -3.04 -15.29 -19.54
C LEU A 22 -4.38 -14.57 -19.68
N ILE A 23 -5.22 -14.63 -18.65
CA ILE A 23 -6.55 -13.97 -18.62
C ILE A 23 -6.39 -12.46 -18.47
N ILE A 24 -5.43 -12.00 -17.62
CA ILE A 24 -5.10 -10.58 -17.44
C ILE A 24 -4.54 -9.99 -18.73
N GLY A 25 -3.63 -10.69 -19.41
CA GLY A 25 -3.10 -10.25 -20.70
C GLY A 25 -4.18 -10.08 -21.78
N LEU A 26 -5.24 -10.89 -21.77
CA LEU A 26 -6.37 -10.79 -22.70
C LEU A 26 -7.33 -9.64 -22.32
N ALA A 27 -7.51 -9.34 -21.03
CA ALA A 27 -8.32 -8.22 -20.54
C ALA A 27 -7.68 -6.88 -20.90
N ILE A 28 -6.36 -6.74 -20.77
CA ILE A 28 -5.61 -5.52 -21.14
C ILE A 28 -5.73 -5.26 -22.66
N ALA A 29 -5.64 -6.30 -23.49
CA ALA A 29 -5.82 -6.16 -24.94
C ALA A 29 -7.25 -5.70 -25.32
N ALA A 30 -8.27 -6.13 -24.57
CA ALA A 30 -9.64 -5.72 -24.78
C ALA A 30 -9.90 -4.27 -24.31
N ALA A 31 -9.32 -3.85 -23.17
CA ALA A 31 -9.44 -2.48 -22.66
C ALA A 31 -8.75 -1.46 -23.60
N ALA A 32 -7.56 -1.77 -24.10
CA ALA A 32 -6.87 -0.92 -25.07
C ALA A 32 -7.64 -0.73 -26.38
N ALA A 33 -8.41 -1.75 -26.81
CA ALA A 33 -9.28 -1.66 -27.98
C ALA A 33 -10.50 -0.75 -27.74
N ILE A 34 -11.05 -0.73 -26.52
CA ILE A 34 -12.18 0.13 -26.15
C ILE A 34 -11.77 1.59 -26.07
N VAL A 35 -10.60 1.90 -25.50
CA VAL A 35 -10.06 3.27 -25.43
C VAL A 35 -9.80 3.82 -26.83
N ALA A 36 -9.27 3.02 -27.76
CA ALA A 36 -9.05 3.45 -29.15
C ALA A 36 -10.36 3.78 -29.89
N ILE A 37 -11.48 3.16 -29.53
CA ILE A 37 -12.79 3.44 -30.12
C ILE A 37 -13.41 4.73 -29.53
N CYS A 38 -13.21 5.00 -28.24
CA CYS A 38 -13.74 6.20 -27.57
C CYS A 38 -13.04 7.49 -28.01
N VAL A 39 -11.73 7.45 -28.28
CA VAL A 39 -10.96 8.63 -28.76
C VAL A 39 -11.34 9.00 -30.21
N GLY A 40 -11.86 8.06 -31.01
CA GLY A 40 -12.26 8.32 -32.41
C GLY A 40 -13.59 9.07 -32.58
N VAL A 41 -14.39 9.30 -31.55
CA VAL A 41 -15.74 9.90 -31.67
C VAL A 41 -15.85 11.34 -31.13
N SER A 42 -14.79 11.89 -30.47
CA SER A 42 -14.87 13.19 -29.78
C SER A 42 -14.31 14.38 -30.56
N VAL A 43 -14.24 14.33 -31.90
CA VAL A 43 -13.85 15.50 -32.73
C VAL A 43 -15.00 15.92 -33.65
N ALA A 44 -16.09 16.39 -33.06
CA ALA A 44 -17.04 17.26 -33.76
C ALA A 44 -18.03 17.92 -32.78
N GLY A 45 -17.93 19.21 -32.57
CA GLY A 45 -19.01 20.00 -32.00
C GLY A 45 -18.55 21.07 -30.99
N GLY A 46 -18.23 22.24 -31.49
CA GLY A 46 -17.84 23.40 -30.69
C GLY A 46 -19.00 24.28 -30.22
N LYS A 47 -18.62 25.25 -29.42
CA LYS A 47 -19.12 26.61 -29.12
C LYS A 47 -19.56 26.84 -27.68
N LYS A 48 -18.74 27.70 -27.08
CA LYS A 48 -18.98 28.98 -26.35
C LYS A 48 -20.24 29.09 -25.48
N ASP A 49 -20.04 29.43 -24.18
CA ASP A 49 -20.37 30.80 -23.72
C ASP A 49 -19.71 31.09 -22.35
N GLN A 50 -19.27 32.36 -22.21
CA GLN A 50 -18.69 32.99 -21.02
C GLN A 50 -19.80 33.38 -20.05
N HIS A 51 -19.55 33.30 -18.72
CA HIS A 51 -20.06 34.26 -17.77
C HIS A 51 -19.07 34.55 -16.64
N THR A 52 -18.88 35.82 -16.40
CA THR A 52 -17.97 36.50 -15.49
C THR A 52 -18.59 36.80 -14.14
N ALA A 53 -17.70 36.96 -13.14
CA ALA A 53 -17.78 37.76 -11.88
C ALA A 53 -18.59 37.15 -10.73
N ASP A 54 -18.17 37.19 -9.50
CA ASP A 54 -17.73 38.37 -8.73
C ASP A 54 -17.02 37.93 -7.40
N ALA A 55 -16.30 38.90 -6.83
CA ALA A 55 -15.41 38.80 -5.70
C ALA A 55 -16.11 38.72 -4.33
N GLY A 56 -15.41 38.17 -3.34
CA GLY A 56 -15.80 38.28 -1.92
C GLY A 56 -14.64 37.95 -0.98
N THR A 57 -13.84 38.95 -0.66
CA THR A 57 -12.78 38.96 0.35
C THR A 57 -13.35 38.88 1.76
N THR A 58 -12.79 38.04 2.64
CA THR A 58 -12.67 38.36 4.07
C THR A 58 -11.44 37.67 4.68
N GLU A 59 -10.48 38.50 5.07
CA GLU A 59 -9.39 38.20 5.99
C GLU A 59 -9.93 37.88 7.39
N SER A 60 -9.30 36.94 8.06
CA SER A 60 -9.17 36.97 9.53
C SER A 60 -7.85 36.36 9.95
N ALA A 61 -6.97 37.24 10.39
CA ALA A 61 -5.71 36.91 11.04
C ALA A 61 -5.95 36.46 12.48
N SER A 62 -5.21 35.44 12.93
CA SER A 62 -4.97 35.19 14.36
C SER A 62 -3.50 34.90 14.56
N GLN A 63 -2.87 35.73 15.42
CA GLN A 63 -1.47 35.73 15.79
C GLN A 63 -1.12 34.60 16.77
N PRO A 64 0.18 34.25 16.92
CA PRO A 64 0.66 33.16 17.76
C PRO A 64 0.79 33.59 19.22
N VAL A 65 0.51 32.65 20.13
CA VAL A 65 0.79 32.79 21.55
C VAL A 65 2.13 32.08 21.83
N THR A 66 3.11 32.85 22.28
CA THR A 66 4.38 32.37 22.83
C THR A 66 4.26 32.19 24.32
N ASP A 67 4.70 31.05 24.88
CA ASP A 67 5.04 30.93 26.29
C ASP A 67 6.53 30.74 26.46
N GLU A 68 7.10 31.62 27.30
CA GLU A 68 8.45 31.57 27.79
C GLU A 68 8.60 30.48 28.87
N ASN A 69 9.43 29.50 28.64
CA ASN A 69 10.36 29.00 29.64
C ASN A 69 11.44 28.11 28.97
N GLY A 70 12.65 28.64 28.91
CA GLY A 70 13.77 27.88 28.42
C GLY A 70 14.22 26.82 29.43
N ASN A 71 14.23 25.59 29.00
CA ASN A 71 15.12 24.57 29.55
C ASN A 71 15.45 23.52 28.48
N ALA A 72 16.73 23.38 28.17
CA ALA A 72 17.20 22.32 27.29
C ALA A 72 17.07 20.99 28.03
N VAL A 73 16.37 20.04 27.43
CA VAL A 73 16.36 18.65 27.86
C VAL A 73 16.98 17.82 26.75
N GLU A 74 18.03 17.11 27.12
CA GLU A 74 18.72 16.14 26.28
C GLU A 74 17.75 15.10 25.71
N SER A 75 17.87 14.85 24.40
CA SER A 75 17.05 13.88 23.71
C SER A 75 17.51 12.47 24.03
N GLU A 76 16.86 11.84 24.98
CA GLU A 76 16.84 10.38 25.02
C GLU A 76 15.86 9.88 23.96
N SER A 77 16.35 9.01 23.07
CA SER A 77 15.59 8.29 22.06
C SER A 77 14.54 7.41 22.76
N SER A 78 13.39 7.95 23.04
CA SER A 78 12.21 7.17 23.41
C SER A 78 11.45 6.82 22.13
N SER A 79 11.32 5.54 21.84
CA SER A 79 10.31 5.02 20.91
C SER A 79 8.93 5.45 21.41
N GLU A 80 8.39 6.54 20.90
CA GLU A 80 7.01 6.92 21.17
C GLU A 80 6.09 5.83 20.63
N ALA A 81 5.46 5.10 21.53
CA ALA A 81 4.31 4.27 21.25
C ALA A 81 3.16 5.21 20.84
N THR A 82 2.99 5.40 19.54
CA THR A 82 1.76 5.93 18.97
C THR A 82 0.58 5.03 19.34
N ALA A 83 -0.65 5.52 19.28
CA ALA A 83 -1.88 4.86 19.73
C ALA A 83 -1.89 3.32 19.55
N GLU A 84 -2.50 2.60 20.51
CA GLU A 84 -2.60 1.12 20.45
C GLU A 84 -3.05 0.69 19.04
N GLY A 85 -2.15 -0.02 18.31
CA GLY A 85 -2.41 -0.49 16.94
C GLY A 85 -1.55 0.14 15.82
N THR A 86 -0.74 1.18 16.11
CA THR A 86 0.18 1.78 15.11
C THR A 86 1.64 1.51 15.47
N LEU A 87 2.40 1.00 14.49
CA LEU A 87 3.84 0.83 14.53
C LEU A 87 4.46 1.64 13.39
N ALA A 88 5.72 2.07 13.52
CA ALA A 88 6.41 2.80 12.47
C ALA A 88 7.81 2.26 12.23
N LEU A 89 8.24 2.23 10.98
CA LEU A 89 9.63 2.02 10.64
C LEU A 89 10.46 3.20 11.16
N SER A 90 11.70 2.95 11.50
CA SER A 90 12.61 3.98 12.04
C SER A 90 13.99 3.87 11.42
N GLY A 91 14.73 4.97 11.44
CA GLY A 91 16.04 5.07 10.84
C GLY A 91 15.98 5.52 9.38
N GLU A 92 17.13 5.84 8.83
CA GLU A 92 17.27 6.23 7.43
C GLU A 92 17.30 4.96 6.55
N PRO A 93 16.52 4.89 5.45
CA PRO A 93 16.54 3.75 4.55
C PRO A 93 17.95 3.47 4.03
N SER A 94 18.41 2.25 4.20
CA SER A 94 19.74 1.82 3.84
C SER A 94 19.72 0.57 2.96
N LYS A 95 20.77 0.40 2.17
CA LYS A 95 21.01 -0.81 1.40
C LYS A 95 21.54 -1.89 2.34
N GLU A 96 20.75 -2.91 2.59
CA GLU A 96 21.10 -3.99 3.49
C GLU A 96 20.64 -5.36 2.93
N GLU A 97 21.14 -6.44 3.51
CA GLU A 97 20.68 -7.78 3.17
C GLU A 97 19.39 -8.11 3.92
N PHE A 98 18.51 -8.88 3.27
CA PHE A 98 17.33 -9.42 3.93
C PHE A 98 17.71 -10.59 4.84
N THR A 99 17.67 -10.36 6.15
CA THR A 99 18.14 -11.34 7.16
C THR A 99 17.03 -11.90 8.03
N GLN A 100 15.80 -11.38 7.93
CA GLN A 100 14.69 -11.69 8.82
C GLN A 100 13.61 -12.58 8.18
N ALA A 101 13.94 -13.38 7.18
CA ALA A 101 12.97 -14.24 6.47
C ALA A 101 12.14 -15.13 7.40
N ASP A 102 12.71 -15.57 8.52
CA ASP A 102 12.02 -16.40 9.51
C ASP A 102 10.82 -15.70 10.15
N ALA A 103 10.82 -14.37 10.25
CA ALA A 103 9.70 -13.60 10.80
C ALA A 103 8.44 -13.70 9.92
N PHE A 104 8.60 -14.01 8.63
CA PHE A 104 7.53 -14.10 7.64
C PHE A 104 7.13 -15.54 7.30
N LYS A 105 7.68 -16.54 8.02
CA LYS A 105 7.19 -17.90 7.90
C LYS A 105 5.69 -17.95 8.19
N ASN A 106 4.98 -18.75 7.41
CA ASN A 106 3.53 -18.92 7.54
C ASN A 106 2.75 -17.61 7.43
N SER A 107 3.24 -16.68 6.59
CA SER A 107 2.62 -15.38 6.33
C SER A 107 2.18 -15.28 4.89
N VAL A 108 1.10 -14.52 4.66
CA VAL A 108 0.60 -14.16 3.34
C VAL A 108 0.73 -12.65 3.16
N PHE A 109 1.10 -12.24 1.96
CA PHE A 109 1.12 -10.84 1.54
C PHE A 109 0.07 -10.64 0.46
N MET A 110 -0.79 -9.64 0.62
CA MET A 110 -1.78 -9.23 -0.36
C MET A 110 -1.60 -7.75 -0.64
N GLY A 111 -1.49 -7.37 -1.89
CA GLY A 111 -1.26 -5.97 -2.21
C GLY A 111 -0.98 -5.70 -3.69
N ASP A 112 -0.79 -4.44 -3.98
CA ASP A 112 -0.51 -3.95 -5.32
C ASP A 112 0.99 -3.89 -5.65
N VAL A 113 1.49 -2.74 -6.05
CA VAL A 113 2.83 -2.52 -6.61
C VAL A 113 3.96 -3.06 -5.73
N PHE A 114 4.01 -2.65 -4.46
CA PHE A 114 5.10 -3.04 -3.56
C PHE A 114 5.11 -4.56 -3.30
N VAL A 115 3.93 -5.13 -3.04
CA VAL A 115 3.80 -6.56 -2.75
C VAL A 115 4.16 -7.42 -3.96
N ASN A 116 3.80 -6.97 -5.17
CA ASN A 116 4.17 -7.66 -6.41
C ASN A 116 5.69 -7.81 -6.57
N GLU A 117 6.45 -6.83 -6.12
CA GLU A 117 7.90 -6.83 -6.26
C GLU A 117 8.63 -7.71 -5.24
N LEU A 118 8.00 -8.07 -4.12
CA LEU A 118 8.60 -8.96 -3.11
C LEU A 118 8.99 -10.33 -3.71
N SER A 119 8.15 -10.90 -4.57
CA SER A 119 8.47 -12.15 -5.26
C SER A 119 9.40 -11.94 -6.44
N LYS A 120 9.27 -10.83 -7.15
CA LYS A 120 10.15 -10.46 -8.27
C LYS A 120 11.62 -10.36 -7.84
N TYR A 121 11.88 -9.82 -6.65
CA TYR A 121 13.22 -9.72 -6.07
C TYR A 121 13.64 -10.94 -5.23
N GLY A 122 12.81 -11.99 -5.18
CA GLY A 122 13.11 -13.23 -4.46
C GLY A 122 13.16 -13.10 -2.94
N LEU A 123 12.53 -12.08 -2.38
CA LEU A 123 12.51 -11.81 -0.94
C LEU A 123 11.46 -12.64 -0.21
N ILE A 124 10.30 -12.82 -0.82
CA ILE A 124 9.20 -13.66 -0.33
C ILE A 124 8.84 -14.64 -1.46
N ASP A 125 8.59 -15.91 -1.11
CA ASP A 125 8.18 -16.93 -2.08
C ASP A 125 6.84 -16.56 -2.73
N GLU A 126 6.78 -16.63 -4.07
CA GLU A 126 5.59 -16.31 -4.87
C GLU A 126 4.33 -17.06 -4.40
N TYR A 127 4.49 -18.20 -3.77
CA TYR A 127 3.39 -18.99 -3.22
C TYR A 127 2.59 -18.25 -2.13
N TYR A 128 3.23 -17.33 -1.40
CA TYR A 128 2.63 -16.56 -0.32
C TYR A 128 2.26 -15.13 -0.74
N ILE A 129 2.33 -14.82 -2.04
CA ILE A 129 2.02 -13.50 -2.59
C ILE A 129 0.69 -13.54 -3.37
N TRP A 130 -0.26 -12.70 -2.96
CA TRP A 130 -1.48 -12.36 -3.71
C TRP A 130 -1.32 -10.94 -4.23
N SER A 131 -0.80 -10.82 -5.43
CA SER A 131 -0.57 -9.55 -6.09
C SER A 131 -0.55 -9.71 -7.60
N SER A 132 -0.89 -8.64 -8.30
CA SER A 132 -0.74 -8.48 -9.75
C SER A 132 -0.80 -7.01 -10.10
N ASN A 133 -0.51 -6.64 -11.35
CA ASN A 133 -0.75 -5.29 -11.83
C ASN A 133 -2.25 -4.98 -11.77
N TYR A 134 -2.59 -3.80 -11.26
CA TYR A 134 -3.98 -3.35 -11.06
C TYR A 134 -4.77 -4.26 -10.08
N PHE A 135 -4.11 -4.75 -9.05
CA PHE A 135 -4.71 -5.56 -8.00
C PHE A 135 -5.27 -4.67 -6.90
N THR A 136 -6.49 -4.21 -7.10
CA THR A 136 -7.20 -3.32 -6.19
C THR A 136 -7.82 -4.06 -5.00
N THR A 137 -8.18 -3.34 -3.95
CA THR A 137 -8.70 -3.87 -2.68
C THR A 137 -9.98 -4.72 -2.87
N ASP A 138 -10.88 -4.31 -3.76
CA ASP A 138 -12.10 -5.08 -4.08
C ASP A 138 -11.82 -6.41 -4.76
N LYS A 139 -10.78 -6.47 -5.60
CA LYS A 139 -10.35 -7.74 -6.22
C LYS A 139 -9.70 -8.68 -5.21
N ALA A 140 -9.00 -8.14 -4.22
CA ALA A 140 -8.38 -8.93 -3.17
C ALA A 140 -9.40 -9.70 -2.34
N ASP A 141 -10.57 -9.13 -2.13
CA ASP A 141 -11.67 -9.73 -1.39
C ASP A 141 -12.15 -11.08 -1.98
N GLU A 142 -12.06 -11.24 -3.31
CA GLU A 142 -12.41 -12.49 -4.00
C GLU A 142 -11.50 -13.67 -3.61
N TYR A 143 -10.31 -13.40 -3.04
CA TYR A 143 -9.31 -14.41 -2.67
C TYR A 143 -9.26 -14.73 -1.17
N VAL A 144 -10.15 -14.17 -0.37
CA VAL A 144 -10.19 -14.42 1.08
C VAL A 144 -10.31 -15.91 1.40
N SER A 145 -11.15 -16.64 0.64
CA SER A 145 -11.30 -18.09 0.82
C SER A 145 -10.03 -18.87 0.49
N ASP A 146 -9.29 -18.47 -0.56
CA ASP A 146 -8.06 -19.14 -0.97
C ASP A 146 -6.93 -18.89 0.05
N VAL A 147 -6.87 -17.67 0.59
CA VAL A 147 -5.94 -17.32 1.68
C VAL A 147 -6.29 -18.10 2.95
N ALA A 148 -7.58 -18.27 3.26
CA ALA A 148 -8.03 -19.01 4.42
C ALA A 148 -7.66 -20.52 4.36
N GLU A 149 -7.59 -21.13 3.16
CA GLU A 149 -7.12 -22.50 2.99
C GLU A 149 -5.67 -22.70 3.44
N LEU A 150 -4.83 -21.64 3.35
CA LEU A 150 -3.43 -21.70 3.79
C LEU A 150 -3.26 -21.63 5.31
N LYS A 151 -4.27 -21.13 6.02
CA LYS A 151 -4.24 -20.92 7.48
C LYS A 151 -2.98 -20.16 7.92
N PRO A 152 -2.71 -18.99 7.37
CA PRO A 152 -1.52 -18.23 7.72
C PRO A 152 -1.60 -17.74 9.18
N GLU A 153 -0.45 -17.60 9.84
CA GLU A 153 -0.36 -16.96 11.16
C GLU A 153 -0.48 -15.43 11.03
N LYS A 154 -0.05 -14.88 9.88
CA LYS A 154 -0.04 -13.44 9.62
C LYS A 154 -0.49 -13.18 8.19
N VAL A 155 -1.27 -12.13 8.00
CA VAL A 155 -1.60 -11.55 6.71
C VAL A 155 -1.13 -10.10 6.69
N PHE A 156 -0.34 -9.73 5.69
CA PHE A 156 0.11 -8.38 5.44
C PHE A 156 -0.64 -7.81 4.25
N LEU A 157 -1.25 -6.65 4.43
CA LEU A 157 -2.03 -5.95 3.43
C LEU A 157 -1.35 -4.63 3.07
N MET A 158 -1.21 -4.34 1.78
CA MET A 158 -0.74 -3.06 1.27
C MET A 158 -1.45 -2.77 -0.04
N PHE A 159 -2.47 -1.91 0.03
CA PHE A 159 -3.32 -1.51 -1.08
C PHE A 159 -3.60 -0.01 -1.01
N GLY A 160 -3.82 0.60 -2.15
CA GLY A 160 -4.20 1.99 -2.23
C GLY A 160 -3.62 2.68 -3.45
N PHE A 161 -2.44 2.28 -3.91
CA PHE A 161 -1.82 2.83 -5.10
C PHE A 161 -2.69 2.56 -6.34
N ASP A 162 -2.97 1.30 -6.65
CA ASP A 162 -3.82 0.93 -7.80
C ASP A 162 -5.29 1.38 -7.62
N ASP A 163 -5.80 1.41 -6.39
CA ASP A 163 -7.14 1.92 -6.09
C ASP A 163 -7.26 3.42 -6.41
N SER A 164 -6.21 4.20 -6.11
CA SER A 164 -6.19 5.65 -6.28
C SER A 164 -6.30 6.10 -7.74
N ALA A 165 -5.96 5.23 -8.70
CA ALA A 165 -6.18 5.49 -10.13
C ALA A 165 -7.66 5.61 -10.53
N SER A 166 -8.60 5.16 -9.69
CA SER A 166 -10.02 5.12 -10.07
C SER A 166 -10.99 5.41 -8.91
N ARG A 167 -10.48 5.60 -7.69
CA ARG A 167 -11.28 5.75 -6.47
C ARG A 167 -10.77 6.88 -5.59
N LYS A 168 -11.68 7.45 -4.82
CA LYS A 168 -11.33 8.38 -3.74
C LYS A 168 -10.83 7.60 -2.52
N ALA A 169 -9.98 8.21 -1.73
CA ALA A 169 -9.41 7.61 -0.52
C ALA A 169 -10.48 7.00 0.42
N GLY A 170 -11.59 7.68 0.65
CA GLY A 170 -12.67 7.17 1.50
C GLY A 170 -13.34 5.89 0.98
N GLU A 171 -13.40 5.69 -0.34
CA GLU A 171 -13.91 4.46 -0.96
C GLU A 171 -12.92 3.32 -0.77
N THR A 172 -11.62 3.56 -0.99
CA THR A 172 -10.55 2.60 -0.73
C THR A 172 -10.53 2.16 0.73
N VAL A 173 -10.62 3.09 1.67
CA VAL A 173 -10.69 2.79 3.12
C VAL A 173 -11.91 1.91 3.45
N GLY A 174 -13.06 2.17 2.82
CA GLY A 174 -14.26 1.33 3.01
C GLY A 174 -14.10 -0.10 2.48
N LEU A 175 -13.42 -0.28 1.34
CA LEU A 175 -13.08 -1.60 0.79
C LEU A 175 -12.08 -2.34 1.66
N TYR A 176 -11.08 -1.66 2.19
CA TYR A 176 -10.14 -2.22 3.16
C TYR A 176 -10.86 -2.72 4.42
N GLU A 177 -11.77 -1.90 4.96
CA GLU A 177 -12.57 -2.29 6.13
C GLU A 177 -13.34 -3.60 5.87
N LYS A 178 -13.94 -3.73 4.69
CA LYS A 178 -14.64 -4.95 4.27
C LYS A 178 -13.68 -6.14 4.18
N LEU A 179 -12.58 -6.00 3.43
CA LEU A 179 -11.57 -7.05 3.26
C LEU A 179 -11.03 -7.57 4.62
N ILE A 180 -10.74 -6.66 5.55
CA ILE A 180 -10.25 -7.03 6.88
C ILE A 180 -11.32 -7.78 7.67
N LYS A 181 -12.58 -7.36 7.61
CA LYS A 181 -13.69 -8.06 8.29
C LYS A 181 -13.85 -9.48 7.75
N ASP A 182 -13.82 -9.66 6.44
CA ASP A 182 -13.95 -10.96 5.80
C ASP A 182 -12.75 -11.88 6.09
N LEU A 183 -11.54 -11.32 6.09
CA LEU A 183 -10.34 -12.05 6.54
C LEU A 183 -10.44 -12.50 8.00
N LYS A 184 -10.89 -11.62 8.91
CA LYS A 184 -11.02 -11.95 10.33
C LYS A 184 -12.15 -12.95 10.61
N GLU A 185 -13.22 -12.94 9.81
CA GLU A 185 -14.27 -13.95 9.89
C GLU A 185 -13.75 -15.31 9.43
N ALA A 186 -13.03 -15.35 8.32
CA ALA A 186 -12.48 -16.60 7.77
C ALA A 186 -11.27 -17.13 8.57
N LEU A 187 -10.51 -16.25 9.21
CA LEU A 187 -9.23 -16.53 9.88
C LEU A 187 -9.17 -15.83 11.26
N PRO A 188 -9.98 -16.23 12.24
CA PRO A 188 -10.10 -15.52 13.52
C PRO A 188 -8.82 -15.48 14.36
N GLU A 189 -7.90 -16.43 14.18
CA GLU A 189 -6.63 -16.51 14.93
C GLU A 189 -5.46 -15.82 14.21
N THR A 190 -5.66 -15.40 12.97
CA THR A 190 -4.62 -14.79 12.13
C THR A 190 -4.42 -13.32 12.51
N LYS A 191 -3.16 -12.91 12.68
CA LYS A 191 -2.82 -11.51 12.87
C LYS A 191 -2.83 -10.79 11.51
N VAL A 192 -3.56 -9.69 11.42
CA VAL A 192 -3.61 -8.86 10.22
C VAL A 192 -2.81 -7.59 10.44
N TYR A 193 -1.93 -7.29 9.50
CA TYR A 193 -1.10 -6.10 9.47
C TYR A 193 -1.42 -5.29 8.22
N MET A 194 -1.63 -4.00 8.37
CA MET A 194 -1.74 -3.06 7.26
C MET A 194 -0.45 -2.28 7.14
N ILE A 195 0.17 -2.29 5.97
CA ILE A 195 1.37 -1.49 5.67
C ILE A 195 0.91 -0.25 4.91
N SER A 196 1.42 0.92 5.29
CA SER A 196 1.14 2.17 4.58
C SER A 196 1.60 2.11 3.12
N GLU A 197 0.86 2.73 2.22
CA GLU A 197 1.33 3.04 0.88
C GLU A 197 2.56 3.94 0.95
N LEU A 198 3.54 3.65 0.08
CA LEU A 198 4.77 4.42 -0.01
C LEU A 198 4.54 5.75 -0.75
N PRO A 199 5.34 6.78 -0.46
CA PRO A 199 5.19 8.06 -1.12
C PRO A 199 5.64 8.02 -2.58
N VAL A 200 5.07 8.90 -3.39
CA VAL A 200 5.47 9.12 -4.79
C VAL A 200 6.37 10.35 -4.92
N SER A 201 7.11 10.47 -6.02
CA SER A 201 7.91 11.67 -6.29
C SER A 201 7.03 12.85 -6.69
N LYS A 202 7.58 14.04 -6.56
CA LYS A 202 6.87 15.26 -6.97
C LYS A 202 6.58 15.26 -8.47
N GLU A 203 7.50 14.79 -9.28
CA GLU A 203 7.35 14.71 -10.73
C GLU A 203 6.23 13.74 -11.11
N PHE A 204 6.17 12.57 -10.47
CA PHE A 204 5.10 11.60 -10.68
C PHE A 204 3.73 12.18 -10.27
N ASP A 205 3.66 12.81 -9.10
CA ASP A 205 2.46 13.47 -8.56
C ASP A 205 1.90 14.54 -9.51
N GLU A 206 2.77 15.30 -10.16
CA GLU A 206 2.40 16.34 -11.12
C GLU A 206 1.97 15.78 -12.50
N GLU A 207 2.51 14.65 -12.93
CA GLU A 207 2.30 14.08 -14.29
C GLU A 207 1.10 13.13 -14.34
N GLU A 208 0.91 12.26 -13.35
CA GLU A 208 -0.11 11.20 -13.41
C GLU A 208 -1.52 11.66 -13.05
N GLY A 209 -1.68 12.73 -12.29
CA GLY A 209 -2.94 13.44 -12.04
C GLY A 209 -4.05 12.69 -11.27
N GLU A 210 -4.10 11.37 -11.34
CA GLU A 210 -5.08 10.53 -10.65
C GLU A 210 -4.50 9.91 -9.39
N ILE A 211 -3.28 9.37 -9.45
CA ILE A 211 -2.54 8.85 -8.30
C ILE A 211 -1.66 9.98 -7.76
N THR A 212 -2.05 10.60 -6.67
CA THR A 212 -1.34 11.73 -6.08
C THR A 212 -0.86 11.43 -4.68
N GLN A 213 0.21 12.10 -4.24
CA GLN A 213 0.69 11.99 -2.86
C GLN A 213 -0.41 12.31 -1.86
N ALA A 214 -1.23 13.32 -2.13
CA ALA A 214 -2.33 13.71 -1.25
C ALA A 214 -3.37 12.59 -1.09
N VAL A 215 -3.72 11.88 -2.15
CA VAL A 215 -4.67 10.74 -2.09
C VAL A 215 -4.06 9.57 -1.32
N LEU A 216 -2.77 9.27 -1.52
CA LEU A 216 -2.09 8.20 -0.77
C LEU A 216 -2.00 8.54 0.73
N ASP A 217 -1.72 9.78 1.08
CA ASP A 217 -1.71 10.26 2.48
C ASP A 217 -3.12 10.20 3.12
N GLU A 218 -4.18 10.49 2.36
CA GLU A 218 -5.56 10.33 2.82
C GLU A 218 -5.91 8.86 3.06
N VAL A 219 -5.50 7.94 2.19
CA VAL A 219 -5.67 6.49 2.37
C VAL A 219 -4.92 6.04 3.62
N ASN A 220 -3.63 6.35 3.73
CA ASN A 220 -2.80 6.00 4.88
C ASN A 220 -3.40 6.50 6.20
N THR A 221 -3.81 7.78 6.24
CA THR A 221 -4.45 8.38 7.41
C THR A 221 -5.77 7.70 7.76
N GLY A 222 -6.57 7.36 6.75
CA GLY A 222 -7.84 6.66 6.93
C GLY A 222 -7.64 5.27 7.52
N MET A 223 -6.67 4.53 7.01
CA MET A 223 -6.34 3.18 7.46
C MET A 223 -5.75 3.17 8.87
N GLU A 224 -4.84 4.09 9.19
CA GLU A 224 -4.27 4.23 10.52
C GLU A 224 -5.38 4.46 11.58
N LYS A 225 -6.32 5.38 11.30
CA LYS A 225 -7.45 5.64 12.20
C LYS A 225 -8.35 4.42 12.40
N LYS A 226 -8.49 3.57 11.37
CA LYS A 226 -9.32 2.36 11.42
C LYS A 226 -8.65 1.17 12.09
N ALA A 227 -7.33 1.15 12.20
CA ALA A 227 -6.58 0.00 12.70
C ALA A 227 -7.08 -0.50 14.06
N SER A 228 -7.22 0.39 15.03
CA SER A 228 -7.71 0.05 16.38
C SER A 228 -9.15 -0.46 16.36
N GLU A 229 -10.05 0.17 15.59
CA GLU A 229 -11.45 -0.24 15.47
C GLU A 229 -11.59 -1.63 14.88
N LEU A 230 -10.72 -1.98 13.92
CA LEU A 230 -10.71 -3.26 13.22
C LEU A 230 -9.94 -4.35 13.99
N GLY A 231 -9.22 -3.99 15.06
CA GLY A 231 -8.38 -4.90 15.82
C GLY A 231 -7.25 -5.47 14.97
N VAL A 232 -6.57 -4.63 14.20
CA VAL A 232 -5.42 -4.92 13.36
C VAL A 232 -4.28 -3.96 13.66
N THR A 233 -3.08 -4.27 13.21
CA THR A 233 -1.91 -3.41 13.41
C THR A 233 -1.61 -2.64 12.12
N TYR A 234 -1.49 -1.32 12.21
CA TYR A 234 -1.00 -0.48 11.14
C TYR A 234 0.51 -0.31 11.25
N ILE A 235 1.22 -0.38 10.13
CA ILE A 235 2.68 -0.18 10.06
C ILE A 235 2.97 0.97 9.10
N ASP A 236 3.42 2.08 9.64
CA ASP A 236 3.92 3.19 8.83
C ASP A 236 5.31 2.84 8.27
N ALA A 237 5.33 2.51 7.00
CA ALA A 237 6.53 2.32 6.21
C ALA A 237 6.83 3.53 5.31
N ALA A 238 5.89 4.47 5.18
CA ALA A 238 5.99 5.63 4.28
C ALA A 238 6.92 6.71 4.81
N SER A 239 6.81 7.05 6.09
CA SER A 239 7.46 8.23 6.68
C SER A 239 8.98 8.22 6.53
N VAL A 240 9.62 7.04 6.58
CA VAL A 240 11.09 6.92 6.46
C VAL A 240 11.60 7.22 5.05
N PHE A 241 10.75 7.13 4.03
CA PHE A 241 11.11 7.40 2.63
C PHE A 241 10.82 8.84 2.19
N LYS A 242 10.11 9.62 3.03
CA LYS A 242 9.75 11.00 2.69
C LYS A 242 10.93 11.97 2.82
N SER A 243 11.01 12.90 1.85
CA SER A 243 11.83 14.11 1.89
C SER A 243 10.90 15.30 1.61
N GLY A 244 10.42 15.95 2.66
CA GLY A 244 9.23 16.79 2.60
C GLY A 244 7.98 15.94 2.51
N ASP A 245 7.07 16.25 1.58
CA ASP A 245 5.83 15.51 1.41
C ASP A 245 5.98 14.26 0.51
N ASN A 246 6.94 14.25 -0.41
CA ASN A 246 7.13 13.24 -1.43
C ASN A 246 8.30 12.28 -1.11
N ILE A 247 8.45 11.20 -1.89
CA ILE A 247 9.58 10.29 -1.77
C ILE A 247 10.90 11.01 -2.07
N GLY A 248 11.94 10.72 -1.29
CA GLY A 248 13.28 11.22 -1.57
C GLY A 248 13.84 10.66 -2.89
N ALA A 249 14.44 11.53 -3.70
CA ALA A 249 14.96 11.19 -5.03
C ALA A 249 15.97 10.03 -5.04
N ASP A 250 16.67 9.81 -3.93
CA ASP A 250 17.61 8.69 -3.79
C ASP A 250 16.93 7.33 -3.69
N TYR A 251 15.67 7.27 -3.30
CA TYR A 251 14.94 6.04 -3.03
C TYR A 251 14.17 5.49 -4.22
N THR A 252 13.90 6.30 -5.23
CA THR A 252 13.17 5.91 -6.45
C THR A 252 13.95 6.23 -7.72
N SER A 253 13.58 5.60 -8.84
CA SER A 253 14.10 5.91 -10.18
C SER A 253 13.02 6.23 -11.20
N ASP A 254 11.77 5.90 -10.91
CA ASP A 254 10.60 6.11 -11.77
C ASP A 254 9.49 6.92 -11.08
N GLY A 255 9.72 7.32 -9.84
CA GLY A 255 8.85 8.21 -9.10
C GLY A 255 7.85 7.51 -8.16
N TYR A 256 7.66 6.17 -8.24
CA TYR A 256 6.69 5.47 -7.39
C TYR A 256 7.16 4.13 -6.85
N HIS A 257 8.04 3.41 -7.54
CA HIS A 257 8.68 2.25 -6.95
C HIS A 257 9.89 2.68 -6.09
N ILE A 258 10.04 2.10 -4.92
CA ILE A 258 11.34 2.16 -4.26
C ILE A 258 12.32 1.24 -4.99
N LYS A 259 13.61 1.62 -5.02
CA LYS A 259 14.64 0.80 -5.65
C LYS A 259 14.78 -0.54 -4.91
N GLU A 260 15.07 -1.60 -5.66
CA GLU A 260 15.21 -2.97 -5.17
C GLU A 260 16.04 -3.08 -3.87
N GLU A 261 17.12 -2.33 -3.80
CA GLU A 261 18.05 -2.35 -2.66
C GLU A 261 17.47 -1.88 -1.32
N TYR A 262 16.29 -1.24 -1.31
CA TYR A 262 15.63 -0.78 -0.08
C TYR A 262 14.52 -1.71 0.42
N TYR A 263 14.10 -2.70 -0.36
CA TYR A 263 13.11 -3.69 0.10
C TYR A 263 13.56 -4.49 1.32
N PRO A 264 14.84 -4.93 1.42
CA PRO A 264 15.35 -5.56 2.63
C PRO A 264 15.23 -4.69 3.87
N PHE A 265 15.47 -3.37 3.78
CA PHE A 265 15.28 -2.44 4.89
C PHE A 265 13.83 -2.45 5.40
N VAL A 266 12.85 -2.37 4.50
CA VAL A 266 11.42 -2.41 4.86
C VAL A 266 11.08 -3.73 5.55
N LEU A 267 11.43 -4.87 4.96
CA LEU A 267 11.11 -6.18 5.53
C LEU A 267 11.82 -6.44 6.85
N ASN A 268 13.10 -6.11 6.97
CA ASN A 268 13.83 -6.24 8.23
C ASN A 268 13.26 -5.32 9.31
N GLY A 269 12.82 -4.12 8.95
CA GLY A 269 12.14 -3.18 9.83
C GLY A 269 10.81 -3.75 10.33
N ILE A 270 9.94 -4.20 9.44
CA ILE A 270 8.67 -4.85 9.78
C ILE A 270 8.93 -6.05 10.71
N ALA A 271 9.89 -6.90 10.37
CA ALA A 271 10.23 -8.08 11.18
C ALA A 271 10.65 -7.73 12.62
N LYS A 272 11.28 -6.57 12.85
CA LYS A 272 11.61 -6.09 14.21
C LYS A 272 10.37 -5.64 14.98
N LEU A 273 9.38 -5.07 14.28
CA LEU A 273 8.16 -4.54 14.88
C LEU A 273 7.14 -5.63 15.28
N ILE A 274 7.08 -6.73 14.54
CA ILE A 274 6.07 -7.80 14.71
C ILE A 274 6.50 -8.97 15.60
N LYS A 275 7.61 -8.83 16.31
CA LYS A 275 8.18 -9.86 17.20
C LYS A 275 7.31 -10.17 18.42
#